data_098f700e8c1f0480f8a892c0748a52a4
#
_entry.id   098f700e8c1f0480f8a892c0748a52a4
#
_cell.length_a   1.000
_cell.length_b   1.000
_cell.length_c   1.000
_cell.angle_alpha   90.00
_cell.angle_beta   90.00
_cell.angle_gamma   90.00
#
_symmetry.space_group_name_H-M   'P 1'
#
loop_
_entity.id
_entity.type
_entity.pdbx_description
1 polymer ?
#
loop_
_entity_poly.entity_id
_entity_poly.type
_entity_poly.pdbx_seq_one_letter_code
_entity_poly.pdbx_strand_id
1 'polypeptide(L)'
;MLSMSKNLNILVAQLNPVVGDINGNLTLAREAYAEAADKGVDLLVLSELFILGYPAEDLVLKPAAVDLSMRAVQELAVETSGGPAVIIGSPWLDGGKRHNSAVLLQHGKVAGRYDKRELPN
;
A
#
# COMPACT_ATOMS: atom_id res chain seq x y z
N MET A 1 19.03 28.66 18.87
CA MET A 1 18.39 27.77 17.89
C MET A 1 17.42 26.83 18.56
N LEU A 2 16.29 26.68 17.96
CA LEU A 2 15.30 25.77 18.50
C LEU A 2 15.68 24.32 18.20
N SER A 3 15.64 23.50 19.22
CA SER A 3 15.73 22.07 19.04
C SER A 3 14.42 21.62 18.38
N MET A 4 14.55 21.07 17.20
CA MET A 4 13.38 20.56 16.47
C MET A 4 13.19 19.10 16.79
N SER A 5 12.38 18.84 17.79
CA SER A 5 11.94 17.49 18.06
C SER A 5 10.79 17.20 17.11
N LYS A 6 11.02 16.36 16.15
CA LYS A 6 9.97 15.92 15.24
C LYS A 6 9.46 14.58 15.66
N ASN A 7 8.17 14.52 15.93
CA ASN A 7 7.48 13.26 16.16
C ASN A 7 6.91 12.77 14.85
N LEU A 8 7.12 11.51 14.56
CA LEU A 8 6.47 10.87 13.42
C LEU A 8 5.15 10.28 13.91
N ASN A 9 4.05 10.80 13.41
CA ASN A 9 2.73 10.33 13.77
C ASN A 9 2.26 9.30 12.75
N ILE A 10 2.00 8.09 13.22
CA ILE A 10 1.67 6.96 12.36
C ILE A 10 0.29 6.44 12.73
N LEU A 11 -0.55 6.23 11.73
CA LEU A 11 -1.80 5.50 11.87
C LEU A 11 -1.60 4.11 11.27
N VAL A 12 -1.71 3.07 12.10
CA VAL A 12 -1.71 1.70 11.65
C VAL A 12 -3.16 1.27 11.56
N ALA A 13 -3.65 1.02 10.35
CA ALA A 13 -5.02 0.64 10.12
C ALA A 13 -5.12 -0.89 10.02
N GLN A 14 -5.82 -1.50 10.98
CA GLN A 14 -6.11 -2.92 10.96
C GLN A 14 -7.49 -3.12 10.37
N LEU A 15 -7.52 -3.46 9.09
CA LEU A 15 -8.73 -3.63 8.32
C LEU A 15 -8.81 -5.05 7.79
N ASN A 16 -9.98 -5.41 7.28
CA ASN A 16 -10.22 -6.75 6.75
C ASN A 16 -10.41 -6.69 5.23
N PRO A 17 -9.32 -6.57 4.45
CA PRO A 17 -9.45 -6.62 3.01
C PRO A 17 -9.97 -7.98 2.57
N VAL A 18 -10.78 -7.96 1.51
CA VAL A 18 -11.38 -9.17 0.96
C VAL A 18 -10.46 -9.74 -0.11
N VAL A 19 -10.11 -11.03 0.01
CA VAL A 19 -9.22 -11.69 -0.95
C VAL A 19 -9.81 -11.60 -2.35
N GLY A 20 -9.04 -11.07 -3.29
CA GLY A 20 -9.41 -10.94 -4.68
C GLY A 20 -10.27 -9.72 -5.03
N ASP A 21 -10.78 -9.00 -4.04
CA ASP A 21 -11.58 -7.80 -4.28
C ASP A 21 -10.72 -6.55 -4.28
N ILE A 22 -9.92 -6.39 -5.31
CA ILE A 22 -8.94 -5.30 -5.40
C ILE A 22 -9.62 -3.93 -5.33
N ASN A 23 -10.73 -3.75 -6.05
CA ASN A 23 -11.45 -2.47 -6.04
C ASN A 23 -12.05 -2.17 -4.67
N GLY A 24 -12.60 -3.16 -3.99
CA GLY A 24 -13.11 -3.00 -2.64
C GLY A 24 -12.01 -2.70 -1.64
N ASN A 25 -10.86 -3.36 -1.79
CA ASN A 25 -9.71 -3.12 -0.93
C ASN A 25 -9.12 -1.73 -1.16
N LEU A 26 -9.13 -1.25 -2.41
CA LEU A 26 -8.72 0.12 -2.71
C LEU A 26 -9.65 1.13 -2.03
N THR A 27 -10.95 0.86 -2.01
CA THR A 27 -11.92 1.69 -1.32
C THR A 27 -11.64 1.74 0.19
N LEU A 28 -11.34 0.57 0.80
CA LEU A 28 -10.94 0.51 2.21
C LEU A 28 -9.68 1.35 2.47
N ALA A 29 -8.71 1.25 1.58
CA ALA A 29 -7.47 2.03 1.69
C ALA A 29 -7.76 3.54 1.61
N ARG A 30 -8.64 3.95 0.70
CA ARG A 30 -9.03 5.35 0.56
C ARG A 30 -9.75 5.88 1.79
N GLU A 31 -10.61 5.07 2.38
CA GLU A 31 -11.30 5.45 3.61
C GLU A 31 -10.31 5.63 4.76
N ALA A 32 -9.35 4.71 4.89
CA ALA A 32 -8.29 4.82 5.88
C ALA A 32 -7.42 6.06 5.62
N TYR A 33 -7.15 6.34 4.36
CA TYR A 33 -6.37 7.51 3.98
C TYR A 33 -7.07 8.81 4.37
N ALA A 34 -8.37 8.89 4.14
CA ALA A 34 -9.16 10.06 4.52
C ALA A 34 -9.12 10.28 6.04
N GLU A 35 -9.20 9.19 6.80
CA GLU A 35 -9.08 9.26 8.27
C GLU A 35 -7.70 9.72 8.69
N ALA A 36 -6.65 9.19 8.05
CA ALA A 36 -5.28 9.59 8.34
C ALA A 36 -5.05 11.08 8.05
N ALA A 37 -5.56 11.55 6.92
CA ALA A 37 -5.45 12.95 6.54
C ALA A 37 -6.20 13.86 7.54
N ASP A 38 -7.39 13.45 7.94
CA ASP A 38 -8.22 14.19 8.89
C ASP A 38 -7.53 14.29 10.26
N LYS A 39 -6.85 13.24 10.67
CA LYS A 39 -6.09 13.21 11.94
C LYS A 39 -4.74 13.90 11.86
N GLY A 40 -4.31 14.32 10.68
CA GLY A 40 -3.04 15.00 10.49
C GLY A 40 -1.82 14.12 10.74
N VAL A 41 -1.93 12.80 10.54
CA VAL A 41 -0.77 11.92 10.71
C VAL A 41 0.18 12.05 9.52
N ASP A 42 1.41 11.60 9.73
CA ASP A 42 2.45 11.67 8.69
C ASP A 42 2.47 10.43 7.81
N LEU A 43 2.05 9.30 8.35
CA LEU A 43 2.14 8.01 7.66
C LEU A 43 0.97 7.11 8.03
N LEU A 44 0.35 6.54 7.01
CA LEU A 44 -0.64 5.48 7.13
C LEU A 44 0.03 4.15 6.77
N VAL A 45 -0.10 3.15 7.65
CA VAL A 45 0.46 1.82 7.40
C VAL A 45 -0.69 0.82 7.24
N LEU A 46 -0.72 0.15 6.10
CA LEU A 46 -1.66 -0.91 5.78
C LEU A 46 -0.93 -2.25 5.74
N SER A 47 -1.67 -3.34 5.89
CA SER A 47 -1.09 -4.65 6.13
C SER A 47 -0.45 -5.29 4.89
N GLU A 48 0.25 -6.41 5.13
CA GLU A 48 0.88 -7.22 4.08
C GLU A 48 -0.16 -7.67 3.05
N LEU A 49 0.20 -7.54 1.77
CA LEU A 49 -0.65 -7.89 0.62
C LEU A 49 -2.05 -7.30 0.70
N PHE A 50 -2.17 -6.14 1.33
CA PHE A 50 -3.47 -5.50 1.59
C PHE A 50 -4.34 -5.37 0.35
N ILE A 51 -3.75 -4.88 -0.75
CA ILE A 51 -4.56 -4.57 -1.94
C ILE A 51 -5.18 -5.81 -2.56
N LEU A 52 -4.50 -6.95 -2.48
CA LEU A 52 -5.00 -8.21 -3.01
C LEU A 52 -5.85 -8.97 -2.00
N GLY A 53 -5.65 -8.66 -0.72
CA GLY A 53 -6.26 -9.39 0.40
C GLY A 53 -5.34 -10.50 0.89
N TYR A 54 -5.26 -10.67 2.20
CA TYR A 54 -4.38 -11.66 2.83
C TYR A 54 -5.22 -12.63 3.65
N PRO A 55 -4.97 -13.92 3.56
CA PRO A 55 -3.96 -14.60 2.72
C PRO A 55 -4.40 -14.68 1.26
N ALA A 56 -3.49 -14.28 0.36
CA ALA A 56 -3.80 -14.21 -1.07
C ALA A 56 -3.73 -15.57 -1.77
N GLU A 57 -3.07 -16.54 -1.14
CA GLU A 57 -2.93 -17.90 -1.65
C GLU A 57 -2.44 -17.92 -3.11
N ASP A 58 -3.19 -18.57 -4.01
CA ASP A 58 -2.77 -18.73 -5.39
C ASP A 58 -2.96 -17.48 -6.25
N LEU A 59 -3.66 -16.46 -5.74
CA LEU A 59 -3.91 -15.25 -6.52
C LEU A 59 -2.62 -14.53 -6.90
N VAL A 60 -1.59 -14.61 -6.04
CA VAL A 60 -0.29 -14.00 -6.33
C VAL A 60 0.38 -14.59 -7.56
N LEU A 61 -0.06 -15.78 -8.00
CA LEU A 61 0.48 -16.45 -9.18
C LEU A 61 -0.24 -16.04 -10.45
N LYS A 62 -1.35 -15.32 -10.36
CA LYS A 62 -2.15 -14.92 -11.51
C LYS A 62 -1.68 -13.56 -12.02
N PRO A 63 -1.16 -13.49 -13.26
CA PRO A 63 -0.66 -12.22 -13.80
C PRO A 63 -1.69 -11.09 -13.77
N ALA A 64 -2.96 -11.40 -14.05
CA ALA A 64 -4.00 -10.38 -14.04
C ALA A 64 -4.22 -9.79 -12.64
N ALA A 65 -4.16 -10.62 -11.60
CA ALA A 65 -4.33 -10.15 -10.23
C ALA A 65 -3.17 -9.26 -9.80
N VAL A 66 -1.95 -9.63 -10.17
CA VAL A 66 -0.77 -8.83 -9.88
C VAL A 66 -0.83 -7.49 -10.60
N ASP A 67 -1.20 -7.50 -11.89
CA ASP A 67 -1.30 -6.28 -12.68
C ASP A 67 -2.35 -5.33 -12.12
N LEU A 68 -3.53 -5.84 -11.77
CA LEU A 68 -4.59 -5.03 -11.18
C LEU A 68 -4.18 -4.47 -9.81
N SER A 69 -3.46 -5.26 -9.02
CA SER A 69 -2.95 -4.80 -7.73
C SER A 69 -1.99 -3.62 -7.91
N MET A 70 -1.06 -3.73 -8.84
CA MET A 70 -0.09 -2.67 -9.11
C MET A 70 -0.77 -1.39 -9.60
N ARG A 71 -1.76 -1.54 -10.48
CA ARG A 71 -2.53 -0.39 -10.97
C ARG A 71 -3.29 0.31 -9.85
N ALA A 72 -3.92 -0.46 -8.97
CA ALA A 72 -4.65 0.10 -7.84
C ALA A 72 -3.73 0.87 -6.91
N VAL A 73 -2.54 0.32 -6.62
CA VAL A 73 -1.55 0.98 -5.79
C VAL A 73 -1.06 2.27 -6.44
N GLN A 74 -0.80 2.24 -7.75
CA GLN A 74 -0.38 3.43 -8.48
C GLN A 74 -1.47 4.50 -8.50
N GLU A 75 -2.71 4.09 -8.59
CA GLU A 75 -3.87 4.99 -8.53
C GLU A 75 -3.96 5.67 -7.16
N LEU A 76 -3.81 4.89 -6.09
CA LEU A 76 -3.80 5.42 -4.74
C LEU A 76 -2.61 6.38 -4.53
N ALA A 77 -1.46 6.07 -5.13
CA ALA A 77 -0.27 6.90 -4.99
C ALA A 77 -0.52 8.35 -5.42
N VAL A 78 -1.25 8.53 -6.51
CA VAL A 78 -1.58 9.88 -7.02
C VAL A 78 -2.31 10.70 -5.94
N GLU A 79 -3.12 10.04 -5.13
CA GLU A 79 -3.94 10.70 -4.11
C GLU A 79 -3.14 11.14 -2.89
N THR A 80 -1.87 10.74 -2.77
CA THR A 80 -1.03 11.11 -1.62
C THR A 80 -0.39 12.49 -1.76
N SER A 81 -0.64 13.19 -2.85
CA SER A 81 -0.08 14.52 -3.05
C SER A 81 -0.62 15.49 -1.99
N GLY A 82 0.27 16.06 -1.21
CA GLY A 82 -0.09 17.04 -0.18
C GLY A 82 -0.67 16.44 1.10
N GLY A 83 -0.72 15.14 1.23
CA GLY A 83 -1.25 14.47 2.42
C GLY A 83 -0.27 13.48 3.03
N PRO A 84 -0.74 12.61 3.93
CA PRO A 84 0.12 11.58 4.53
C PRO A 84 0.77 10.68 3.50
N ALA A 85 1.92 10.12 3.86
CA ALA A 85 2.50 9.01 3.12
C ALA A 85 1.74 7.71 3.46
N VAL A 86 1.85 6.72 2.60
CA VAL A 86 1.20 5.41 2.81
C VAL A 86 2.22 4.31 2.59
N ILE A 87 2.20 3.30 3.47
CA ILE A 87 2.85 2.02 3.19
C ILE A 87 1.73 1.01 3.00
N ILE A 88 1.71 0.38 1.83
CA ILE A 88 0.69 -0.61 1.49
C ILE A 88 1.33 -1.89 0.96
N GLY A 89 0.80 -3.03 1.39
CA GLY A 89 1.26 -4.32 0.89
C GLY A 89 0.64 -4.64 -0.46
N SER A 90 1.47 -5.09 -1.40
CA SER A 90 1.02 -5.47 -2.74
C SER A 90 1.97 -6.49 -3.35
N PRO A 91 1.46 -7.40 -4.18
CA PRO A 91 2.35 -8.13 -5.06
C PRO A 91 2.91 -7.14 -6.08
N TRP A 92 4.14 -7.35 -6.49
CA TRP A 92 4.80 -6.43 -7.42
C TRP A 92 5.65 -7.23 -8.42
N LEU A 93 5.46 -6.93 -9.68
CA LEU A 93 6.21 -7.55 -10.76
C LEU A 93 7.33 -6.60 -11.16
N ASP A 94 8.57 -7.08 -11.12
CA ASP A 94 9.73 -6.32 -11.54
C ASP A 94 10.77 -7.28 -12.12
N GLY A 95 11.25 -6.97 -13.33
CA GLY A 95 12.26 -7.79 -13.99
C GLY A 95 11.81 -9.22 -14.24
N GLY A 96 10.52 -9.44 -14.46
CA GLY A 96 9.98 -10.77 -14.69
C GLY A 96 9.76 -11.59 -13.41
N LYS A 97 10.07 -11.01 -12.27
CA LYS A 97 9.91 -11.67 -10.95
C LYS A 97 8.82 -11.00 -10.15
N ARG A 98 8.06 -11.80 -9.44
CA ARG A 98 7.00 -11.33 -8.55
C ARG A 98 7.50 -11.29 -7.12
N HIS A 99 7.14 -10.23 -6.42
CA HIS A 99 7.56 -10.02 -5.04
C HIS A 99 6.37 -9.74 -4.16
N ASN A 100 6.45 -10.14 -2.90
CA ASN A 100 5.59 -9.65 -1.85
C ASN A 100 6.24 -8.38 -1.32
N SER A 101 5.64 -7.23 -1.62
CA SER A 101 6.30 -5.94 -1.40
C SER A 101 5.53 -5.04 -0.46
N ALA A 102 6.29 -4.24 0.29
CA ALA A 102 5.77 -3.07 0.99
C ALA A 102 6.08 -1.85 0.12
N VAL A 103 5.06 -1.11 -0.27
CA VAL A 103 5.21 -0.03 -1.24
C VAL A 103 4.95 1.29 -0.52
N LEU A 104 5.90 2.22 -0.64
CA LEU A 104 5.78 3.56 -0.08
C LEU A 104 5.20 4.49 -1.12
N LEU A 105 4.07 5.11 -0.77
CA LEU A 105 3.40 6.11 -1.61
C LEU A 105 3.56 7.47 -0.94
N GLN A 106 4.09 8.43 -1.67
CA GLN A 106 4.36 9.75 -1.12
C GLN A 106 4.49 10.76 -2.25
N HIS A 107 4.02 11.96 -2.01
CA HIS A 107 4.14 13.06 -2.98
C HIS A 107 3.52 12.75 -4.33
N GLY A 108 2.41 12.01 -4.33
CA GLY A 108 1.66 11.70 -5.54
C GLY A 108 2.24 10.57 -6.38
N LYS A 109 3.18 9.79 -5.85
CA LYS A 109 3.85 8.74 -6.63
C LYS A 109 4.28 7.58 -5.75
N VAL A 110 4.65 6.48 -6.39
CA VAL A 110 5.35 5.38 -5.73
C VAL A 110 6.77 5.87 -5.44
N ALA A 111 7.07 6.12 -4.18
CA ALA A 111 8.33 6.71 -3.76
C ALA A 111 9.39 5.66 -3.42
N GLY A 112 8.98 4.46 -3.09
CA GLY A 112 9.89 3.39 -2.77
C GLY A 112 9.18 2.06 -2.65
N ARG A 113 9.97 1.00 -2.59
CA ARG A 113 9.44 -0.36 -2.49
C ARG A 113 10.45 -1.23 -1.75
N TYR A 114 9.96 -2.01 -0.81
CA TYR A 114 10.76 -3.01 -0.13
C TYR A 114 10.17 -4.39 -0.49
N ASP A 115 10.97 -5.22 -1.17
CA ASP A 115 10.56 -6.56 -1.55
C ASP A 115 10.89 -7.50 -0.40
N LYS A 116 9.86 -7.95 0.31
CA LYS A 116 10.02 -8.81 1.48
C LYS A 116 10.49 -10.20 1.08
N ARG A 117 10.00 -10.68 -0.04
CA ARG A 117 10.44 -11.97 -0.61
C ARG A 117 9.96 -12.08 -2.05
N GLU A 118 10.64 -12.95 -2.80
CA GLU A 118 10.21 -13.32 -4.13
C GLU A 118 9.11 -14.36 -4.02
N LEU A 119 8.08 -14.21 -4.84
CA LEU A 119 6.97 -15.15 -4.90
C LEU A 119 7.24 -16.19 -5.98
N PRO A 120 6.74 -17.44 -5.81
CA PRO A 120 6.95 -18.47 -6.81
C PRO A 120 6.25 -18.13 -8.13
N ASN A 121 6.84 -18.63 -9.21
CA ASN A 121 6.28 -18.51 -10.54
C ASN A 121 5.40 -19.72 -10.87
#